data_c1d8c9da922a4d1eb7ef504f168ded57
#
_entry.id   c1d8c9da922a4d1eb7ef504f168ded57
#
_cell.length_a   1.000
_cell.length_b   1.000
_cell.length_c   1.000
_cell.angle_alpha   90.00
_cell.angle_beta   90.00
_cell.angle_gamma   90.00
#
_symmetry.space_group_name_H-M   'P 1'
#
loop_
_entity.id
_entity.type
_entity.pdbx_description
1 polymer ?
#
loop_
_entity_poly.entity_id
_entity_poly.type
_entity_poly.pdbx_seq_one_letter_code
_entity_poly.pdbx_strand_id
1 'polypeptide(L)'
;ELAIKSSVESDVACRQSSEMASIIPMGQPIHGLADRKYREKIGAKMDKSIELSRKAEYFKQKAVAAESNDAVYLGDDDAVERLESKLADLKKKQETMKETNKIIRSKKLSDIEKHDRLIELGYSENGVREAFTPNSMGEIGFPSCSITNNGANIRRVKGQLEKTKQMKVTEDKEYKIGNVRVVENYQENRLQLFFPGKPDENVRTQLKHNSFRWSRFNGCWQSYLKRWQIDWAKEIIGG
;
A
#
# COMPACT_ATOMS: atom_id res chain seq x y z
N GLU A 1 -4.26 -14.81 -8.82
CA GLU A 1 -3.73 -15.82 -9.75
C GLU A 1 -2.54 -16.58 -9.15
N LEU A 2 -1.45 -15.88 -8.72
CA LEU A 2 -0.27 -16.53 -8.11
C LEU A 2 -0.58 -17.32 -6.83
N ALA A 3 -1.51 -16.83 -5.99
CA ALA A 3 -1.95 -17.54 -4.79
C ALA A 3 -2.64 -18.87 -5.14
N ILE A 4 -3.55 -18.83 -6.11
CA ILE A 4 -4.29 -20.02 -6.58
C ILE A 4 -3.32 -21.04 -7.19
N LYS A 5 -2.41 -20.58 -8.05
CA LYS A 5 -1.40 -21.46 -8.66
C LYS A 5 -0.54 -22.16 -7.60
N SER A 6 -0.02 -21.40 -6.63
CA SER A 6 0.81 -21.98 -5.56
C SER A 6 0.03 -22.94 -4.66
N SER A 7 -1.28 -22.68 -4.42
CA SER A 7 -2.15 -23.60 -3.67
C SER A 7 -2.34 -24.91 -4.42
N VAL A 8 -2.65 -24.88 -5.71
CA VAL A 8 -2.83 -26.09 -6.54
C VAL A 8 -1.54 -26.89 -6.60
N GLU A 9 -0.39 -26.25 -6.81
CA GLU A 9 0.91 -26.92 -6.81
C GLU A 9 1.24 -27.56 -5.45
N SER A 10 0.84 -26.91 -4.34
CA SER A 10 0.96 -27.45 -2.97
C SER A 10 0.15 -28.73 -2.81
N ASP A 11 -1.12 -28.72 -3.23
CA ASP A 11 -2.02 -29.87 -3.12
C ASP A 11 -1.52 -31.05 -3.94
N VAL A 12 -0.96 -30.82 -5.13
CA VAL A 12 -0.34 -31.85 -5.96
C VAL A 12 0.87 -32.44 -5.27
N ALA A 13 1.75 -31.65 -4.70
CA ALA A 13 2.95 -32.11 -3.99
C ALA A 13 2.58 -32.94 -2.73
N CYS A 14 1.58 -32.46 -1.97
CA CYS A 14 1.04 -33.15 -0.80
C CYS A 14 0.48 -34.53 -1.18
N ARG A 15 -0.37 -34.60 -2.20
CA ARG A 15 -0.97 -35.82 -2.70
C ARG A 15 0.11 -36.83 -3.13
N GLN A 16 1.09 -36.38 -3.92
CA GLN A 16 2.19 -37.22 -4.35
C GLN A 16 3.01 -37.76 -3.17
N SER A 17 3.25 -36.96 -2.13
CA SER A 17 3.93 -37.39 -0.92
C SER A 17 3.11 -38.47 -0.19
N SER A 18 1.80 -38.23 -0.05
CA SER A 18 0.88 -39.17 0.62
C SER A 18 0.76 -40.52 -0.14
N GLU A 19 0.62 -40.47 -1.46
CA GLU A 19 0.58 -41.67 -2.31
C GLU A 19 1.87 -42.49 -2.20
N MET A 20 3.04 -41.84 -2.22
CA MET A 20 4.32 -42.52 -2.03
C MET A 20 4.47 -43.09 -0.62
N ALA A 21 3.98 -42.40 0.40
CA ALA A 21 4.04 -42.85 1.79
C ALA A 21 3.12 -44.06 2.05
N SER A 22 1.95 -44.14 1.39
CA SER A 22 0.97 -45.19 1.57
C SER A 22 1.48 -46.59 1.14
N ILE A 23 2.51 -46.63 0.32
CA ILE A 23 3.14 -47.92 -0.13
C ILE A 23 3.99 -48.53 0.99
N ILE A 24 4.41 -47.74 1.98
CA ILE A 24 5.25 -48.16 3.10
C ILE A 24 4.35 -48.64 4.24
N PRO A 25 4.40 -49.89 4.66
CA PRO A 25 3.65 -50.36 5.81
C PRO A 25 4.00 -49.56 7.09
N MET A 26 2.99 -49.29 7.90
CA MET A 26 3.19 -48.57 9.17
C MET A 26 4.14 -49.36 10.08
N GLY A 27 5.13 -48.71 10.64
CA GLY A 27 6.11 -49.31 11.54
C GLY A 27 7.25 -50.09 10.81
N GLN A 28 7.28 -50.10 9.50
CA GLN A 28 8.37 -50.76 8.75
C GLN A 28 9.70 -50.04 8.99
N PRO A 29 10.75 -50.76 9.46
CA PRO A 29 12.08 -50.19 9.60
C PRO A 29 12.72 -49.86 8.24
N ILE A 30 13.74 -49.01 8.25
CA ILE A 30 14.45 -48.62 7.01
C ILE A 30 15.33 -49.78 6.56
N HIS A 31 15.11 -50.25 5.34
CA HIS A 31 15.87 -51.35 4.72
C HIS A 31 16.85 -50.79 3.67
N GLY A 32 18.09 -50.50 4.10
CA GLY A 32 19.16 -50.13 3.18
C GLY A 32 19.06 -48.73 2.59
N LEU A 33 19.99 -48.44 1.66
CA LEU A 33 20.15 -47.10 1.07
C LEU A 33 19.02 -46.73 0.10
N ALA A 34 18.47 -47.69 -0.59
CA ALA A 34 17.40 -47.41 -1.57
C ALA A 34 16.10 -46.99 -0.87
N ASP A 35 15.71 -47.66 0.22
CA ASP A 35 14.55 -47.31 1.03
C ASP A 35 14.73 -45.94 1.71
N ARG A 36 15.93 -45.67 2.23
CA ARG A 36 16.26 -44.33 2.78
C ARG A 36 16.05 -43.23 1.74
N LYS A 37 16.61 -43.39 0.54
CA LYS A 37 16.43 -42.40 -0.56
C LYS A 37 14.97 -42.25 -0.98
N TYR A 38 14.18 -43.31 -0.93
CA TYR A 38 12.75 -43.27 -1.23
C TYR A 38 12.00 -42.43 -0.18
N ARG A 39 12.25 -42.64 1.11
CA ARG A 39 11.67 -41.85 2.21
C ARG A 39 12.12 -40.39 2.18
N GLU A 40 13.37 -40.11 1.82
CA GLU A 40 13.87 -38.73 1.60
C GLU A 40 13.09 -38.04 0.49
N LYS A 41 12.74 -38.74 -0.61
CA LYS A 41 11.89 -38.17 -1.68
C LYS A 41 10.47 -37.84 -1.19
N ILE A 42 9.89 -38.69 -0.32
CA ILE A 42 8.59 -38.42 0.30
C ILE A 42 8.67 -37.15 1.13
N GLY A 43 9.69 -37.02 2.00
CA GLY A 43 9.95 -35.83 2.80
C GLY A 43 10.10 -34.57 1.95
N ALA A 44 10.95 -34.63 0.93
CA ALA A 44 11.20 -33.51 0.01
C ALA A 44 9.91 -33.01 -0.70
N LYS A 45 8.99 -33.95 -1.06
CA LYS A 45 7.69 -33.56 -1.63
C LYS A 45 6.79 -32.92 -0.61
N MET A 46 6.79 -33.38 0.63
CA MET A 46 6.04 -32.74 1.73
C MET A 46 6.58 -31.36 2.05
N ASP A 47 7.91 -31.20 2.15
CA ASP A 47 8.55 -29.91 2.39
C ASP A 47 8.21 -28.91 1.27
N LYS A 48 8.23 -29.36 0.01
CA LYS A 48 7.81 -28.55 -1.13
C LYS A 48 6.33 -28.13 -1.03
N SER A 49 5.45 -29.02 -0.59
CA SER A 49 4.04 -28.69 -0.36
C SER A 49 3.89 -27.57 0.71
N ILE A 50 4.60 -27.71 1.81
CA ILE A 50 4.58 -26.72 2.90
C ILE A 50 5.10 -25.36 2.41
N GLU A 51 6.19 -25.33 1.64
CA GLU A 51 6.75 -24.11 1.06
C GLU A 51 5.74 -23.42 0.13
N LEU A 52 5.11 -24.19 -0.76
CA LEU A 52 4.12 -23.69 -1.70
C LEU A 52 2.84 -23.19 -1.00
N SER A 53 2.41 -23.86 0.07
CA SER A 53 1.30 -23.39 0.91
C SER A 53 1.60 -22.06 1.58
N ARG A 54 2.79 -21.90 2.16
CA ARG A 54 3.23 -20.60 2.73
C ARG A 54 3.29 -19.51 1.67
N LYS A 55 3.74 -19.83 0.47
CA LYS A 55 3.79 -18.90 -0.67
C LYS A 55 2.39 -18.50 -1.13
N ALA A 56 1.44 -19.44 -1.16
CA ALA A 56 0.04 -19.16 -1.49
C ALA A 56 -0.58 -18.18 -0.46
N GLU A 57 -0.37 -18.45 0.83
CA GLU A 57 -0.86 -17.58 1.90
C GLU A 57 -0.24 -16.18 1.83
N TYR A 58 1.06 -16.07 1.59
CA TYR A 58 1.74 -14.79 1.39
C TYR A 58 1.11 -13.97 0.25
N PHE A 59 0.86 -14.59 -0.91
CA PHE A 59 0.23 -13.88 -2.03
C PHE A 59 -1.23 -13.52 -1.76
N LYS A 60 -1.96 -14.35 -1.02
CA LYS A 60 -3.33 -14.06 -0.58
C LYS A 60 -3.37 -12.83 0.33
N GLN A 61 -2.51 -12.80 1.36
CA GLN A 61 -2.41 -11.64 2.25
C GLN A 61 -1.99 -10.38 1.50
N LYS A 62 -1.06 -10.50 0.54
CA LYS A 62 -0.64 -9.38 -0.29
C LYS A 62 -1.75 -8.86 -1.21
N ALA A 63 -2.61 -9.74 -1.73
CA ALA A 63 -3.77 -9.34 -2.52
C ALA A 63 -4.79 -8.58 -1.66
N VAL A 64 -5.13 -9.09 -0.47
CA VAL A 64 -6.02 -8.41 0.48
C VAL A 64 -5.46 -7.05 0.87
N ALA A 65 -4.15 -6.97 1.16
CA ALA A 65 -3.51 -5.70 1.48
C ALA A 65 -3.53 -4.71 0.31
N ALA A 66 -3.45 -5.19 -0.93
CA ALA A 66 -3.55 -4.36 -2.13
C ALA A 66 -4.99 -3.85 -2.36
N GLU A 67 -6.00 -4.70 -2.14
CA GLU A 67 -7.42 -4.33 -2.25
C GLU A 67 -7.83 -3.30 -1.18
N SER A 68 -7.30 -3.43 0.04
CA SER A 68 -7.56 -2.49 1.14
C SER A 68 -6.68 -1.24 1.12
N ASN A 69 -5.84 -1.08 0.10
CA ASN A 69 -4.91 0.05 0.00
C ASN A 69 -5.61 1.30 -0.53
N ASP A 70 -6.04 2.17 0.36
CA ASP A 70 -6.62 3.49 0.05
C ASP A 70 -5.57 4.55 -0.36
N ALA A 71 -4.33 4.16 -0.54
CA ALA A 71 -3.28 5.09 -0.97
C ALA A 71 -3.56 5.58 -2.40
N VAL A 72 -3.61 6.89 -2.57
CA VAL A 72 -3.73 7.54 -3.87
C VAL A 72 -2.35 7.94 -4.34
N TYR A 73 -1.93 7.38 -5.48
CA TYR A 73 -0.68 7.77 -6.11
C TYR A 73 -0.94 8.94 -7.07
N LEU A 74 -0.03 9.93 -7.09
CA LEU A 74 -0.19 11.17 -7.87
C LEU A 74 -0.28 10.93 -9.39
N GLY A 75 0.21 9.78 -9.88
CA GLY A 75 0.17 9.39 -11.28
C GLY A 75 -1.06 8.53 -11.68
N ASP A 76 -1.97 8.23 -10.75
CA ASP A 76 -3.17 7.46 -11.08
C ASP A 76 -4.16 8.33 -11.86
N ASP A 77 -4.86 7.76 -12.84
CA ASP A 77 -5.81 8.49 -13.67
C ASP A 77 -6.96 9.09 -12.86
N ASP A 78 -7.42 8.35 -11.85
CA ASP A 78 -8.49 8.72 -10.93
C ASP A 78 -8.02 9.46 -9.66
N ALA A 79 -6.72 9.81 -9.58
CA ALA A 79 -6.13 10.40 -8.39
C ALA A 79 -6.84 11.69 -7.93
N VAL A 80 -7.25 12.54 -8.87
CA VAL A 80 -7.94 13.81 -8.56
C VAL A 80 -9.29 13.53 -7.91
N GLU A 81 -10.09 12.66 -8.49
CA GLU A 81 -11.43 12.31 -8.01
C GLU A 81 -11.36 11.65 -6.61
N ARG A 82 -10.46 10.70 -6.42
CA ARG A 82 -10.24 10.04 -5.13
C ARG A 82 -9.75 11.01 -4.05
N LEU A 83 -8.88 11.94 -4.38
CA LEU A 83 -8.42 12.98 -3.44
C LEU A 83 -9.53 13.98 -3.10
N GLU A 84 -10.39 14.34 -4.06
CA GLU A 84 -11.55 15.21 -3.82
C GLU A 84 -12.56 14.55 -2.90
N SER A 85 -12.91 13.28 -3.15
CA SER A 85 -13.78 12.48 -2.27
C SER A 85 -13.20 12.39 -0.86
N LYS A 86 -11.93 12.00 -0.74
CA LYS A 86 -11.24 11.91 0.56
C LYS A 86 -11.21 13.25 1.31
N LEU A 87 -11.03 14.35 0.58
CA LEU A 87 -11.05 15.69 1.17
C LEU A 87 -12.44 16.08 1.69
N ALA A 88 -13.49 15.72 0.95
CA ALA A 88 -14.88 15.94 1.34
C ALA A 88 -15.22 15.17 2.64
N ASP A 89 -14.83 13.88 2.71
CA ASP A 89 -15.04 13.03 3.89
C ASP A 89 -14.31 13.57 5.12
N LEU A 90 -13.04 13.98 4.97
CA LEU A 90 -12.27 14.57 6.06
C LEU A 90 -12.88 15.87 6.56
N LYS A 91 -13.40 16.73 5.68
CA LYS A 91 -14.10 17.97 6.04
C LYS A 91 -15.40 17.66 6.78
N LYS A 92 -16.22 16.74 6.25
CA LYS A 92 -17.45 16.30 6.90
C LYS A 92 -17.17 15.77 8.30
N LYS A 93 -16.17 14.91 8.45
CA LYS A 93 -15.70 14.40 9.75
C LYS A 93 -15.27 15.52 10.69
N GLN A 94 -14.57 16.53 10.17
CA GLN A 94 -14.14 17.71 10.95
C GLN A 94 -15.33 18.50 11.50
N GLU A 95 -16.33 18.73 10.68
CA GLU A 95 -17.56 19.44 11.05
C GLU A 95 -18.36 18.65 12.07
N THR A 96 -18.56 17.35 11.83
CA THR A 96 -19.24 16.47 12.80
C THR A 96 -18.57 16.48 14.16
N MET A 97 -17.22 16.34 14.22
CA MET A 97 -16.49 16.39 15.49
C MET A 97 -16.68 17.74 16.22
N LYS A 98 -16.68 18.85 15.49
CA LYS A 98 -16.87 20.19 16.08
C LYS A 98 -18.30 20.39 16.57
N GLU A 99 -19.30 20.04 15.77
CA GLU A 99 -20.72 20.18 16.15
C GLU A 99 -21.06 19.26 17.33
N THR A 100 -20.57 18.03 17.35
CA THR A 100 -20.71 17.12 18.49
C THR A 100 -20.16 17.75 19.77
N ASN A 101 -18.95 18.27 19.74
CA ASN A 101 -18.36 18.94 20.89
C ASN A 101 -19.13 20.21 21.32
N LYS A 102 -19.68 20.94 20.36
CA LYS A 102 -20.50 22.12 20.64
C LYS A 102 -21.82 21.76 21.32
N ILE A 103 -22.50 20.70 20.87
CA ILE A 103 -23.70 20.16 21.49
C ILE A 103 -23.42 19.69 22.93
N ILE A 104 -22.41 18.83 23.09
CA ILE A 104 -22.05 18.25 24.40
C ILE A 104 -21.69 19.34 25.40
N ARG A 105 -20.90 20.33 25.01
CA ARG A 105 -20.42 21.44 25.88
C ARG A 105 -21.45 22.54 26.09
N SER A 106 -22.58 22.50 25.42
CA SER A 106 -23.61 23.53 25.59
C SER A 106 -24.20 23.48 27.00
N LYS A 107 -24.15 24.62 27.69
CA LYS A 107 -24.79 24.83 29.00
C LYS A 107 -26.26 25.20 28.87
N LYS A 108 -26.75 25.49 27.66
CA LYS A 108 -28.13 25.95 27.40
C LYS A 108 -29.06 24.78 27.07
N LEU A 109 -28.52 23.63 26.69
CA LEU A 109 -29.28 22.44 26.30
C LEU A 109 -29.40 21.50 27.48
N SER A 110 -30.60 20.95 27.69
CA SER A 110 -30.82 19.81 28.57
C SER A 110 -30.18 18.53 27.99
N ASP A 111 -30.00 17.52 28.81
CA ASP A 111 -29.40 16.25 28.35
C ASP A 111 -30.28 15.55 27.30
N ILE A 112 -31.60 15.70 27.39
CA ILE A 112 -32.55 15.18 26.39
C ILE A 112 -32.33 15.92 25.04
N GLU A 113 -32.28 17.23 25.05
CA GLU A 113 -32.07 18.01 23.84
C GLU A 113 -30.70 17.76 23.19
N LYS A 114 -29.65 17.50 24.00
CA LYS A 114 -28.36 17.10 23.48
C LYS A 114 -28.41 15.72 22.80
N HIS A 115 -29.09 14.78 23.44
CA HIS A 115 -29.30 13.44 22.89
C HIS A 115 -29.99 13.54 21.52
N ASP A 116 -31.13 14.22 21.44
CA ASP A 116 -31.96 14.34 20.24
C ASP A 116 -31.15 15.00 19.09
N ARG A 117 -30.38 16.05 19.39
CA ARG A 117 -29.51 16.71 18.40
C ARG A 117 -28.36 15.81 17.90
N LEU A 118 -27.84 14.94 18.73
CA LEU A 118 -26.83 13.96 18.27
C LEU A 118 -27.45 12.88 17.39
N ILE A 119 -28.68 12.43 17.68
CA ILE A 119 -29.44 11.55 16.80
C ILE A 119 -29.70 12.24 15.44
N GLU A 120 -30.14 13.52 15.43
CA GLU A 120 -30.32 14.32 14.21
C GLU A 120 -28.99 14.46 13.41
N LEU A 121 -27.84 14.53 14.10
CA LEU A 121 -26.52 14.58 13.48
C LEU A 121 -26.10 13.22 12.87
N GLY A 122 -26.91 12.16 13.08
CA GLY A 122 -26.69 10.82 12.50
C GLY A 122 -26.03 9.82 13.43
N TYR A 123 -25.96 10.09 14.73
CA TYR A 123 -25.48 9.13 15.71
C TYR A 123 -26.53 8.06 15.99
N SER A 124 -26.08 6.81 16.17
CA SER A 124 -26.91 5.76 16.76
C SER A 124 -27.00 5.95 18.29
N GLU A 125 -27.98 5.31 18.94
CA GLU A 125 -28.11 5.31 20.39
C GLU A 125 -26.78 4.93 21.13
N ASN A 126 -26.09 3.92 20.62
CA ASN A 126 -24.78 3.54 21.16
C ASN A 126 -23.72 4.62 20.92
N GLY A 127 -23.73 5.26 19.73
CA GLY A 127 -22.82 6.34 19.41
C GLY A 127 -23.01 7.58 20.29
N VAL A 128 -24.28 7.91 20.62
CA VAL A 128 -24.59 8.97 21.60
C VAL A 128 -24.03 8.62 22.97
N ARG A 129 -24.22 7.38 23.43
CA ARG A 129 -23.70 6.92 24.73
C ARG A 129 -22.17 6.99 24.76
N GLU A 130 -21.50 6.57 23.70
CA GLU A 130 -20.05 6.68 23.56
C GLU A 130 -19.57 8.14 23.58
N ALA A 131 -20.30 9.03 22.91
CA ALA A 131 -19.94 10.46 22.86
C ALA A 131 -20.01 11.15 24.24
N PHE A 132 -20.87 10.66 25.14
CA PHE A 132 -20.94 11.13 26.53
C PHE A 132 -20.05 10.35 27.51
N THR A 133 -19.44 9.24 27.07
CA THR A 133 -18.53 8.47 27.91
C THR A 133 -17.16 9.15 27.97
N PRO A 134 -16.62 9.48 29.15
CA PRO A 134 -15.30 10.05 29.27
C PRO A 134 -14.21 9.11 28.73
N ASN A 135 -13.25 9.68 27.98
CA ASN A 135 -12.06 8.95 27.55
C ASN A 135 -11.10 8.67 28.73
N SER A 136 -9.96 8.03 28.47
CA SER A 136 -8.93 7.73 29.48
C SER A 136 -8.36 8.97 30.19
N MET A 137 -8.55 10.16 29.65
CA MET A 137 -8.13 11.46 30.22
C MET A 137 -9.30 12.19 30.91
N GLY A 138 -10.49 11.59 30.98
CA GLY A 138 -11.67 12.21 31.58
C GLY A 138 -12.38 13.23 30.67
N GLU A 139 -12.00 13.34 29.39
CA GLU A 139 -12.64 14.25 28.43
C GLU A 139 -13.86 13.59 27.78
N ILE A 140 -14.96 14.37 27.64
CA ILE A 140 -16.19 13.95 26.96
C ILE A 140 -16.22 14.54 25.56
N GLY A 141 -16.67 13.72 24.59
CA GLY A 141 -16.68 14.06 23.17
C GLY A 141 -15.35 13.83 22.49
N PHE A 142 -15.09 14.57 21.41
CA PHE A 142 -13.84 14.41 20.66
C PHE A 142 -12.69 15.20 21.29
N PRO A 143 -11.55 14.55 21.61
CA PRO A 143 -10.37 15.23 22.10
C PRO A 143 -9.84 16.28 21.13
N SER A 144 -9.22 17.33 21.66
CA SER A 144 -8.60 18.38 20.85
C SER A 144 -7.57 17.86 19.85
N CYS A 145 -6.80 16.83 20.24
CA CYS A 145 -5.82 16.20 19.36
C CYS A 145 -6.46 15.53 18.13
N SER A 146 -7.63 14.90 18.28
CA SER A 146 -8.36 14.29 17.14
C SER A 146 -8.76 15.32 16.10
N ILE A 147 -9.30 16.48 16.56
CA ILE A 147 -9.69 17.59 15.70
C ILE A 147 -8.46 18.19 15.01
N THR A 148 -7.36 18.40 15.73
CA THR A 148 -6.11 18.95 15.20
C THR A 148 -5.47 18.00 14.17
N ASN A 149 -5.42 16.70 14.45
CA ASN A 149 -4.88 15.68 13.55
C ASN A 149 -5.70 15.60 12.25
N ASN A 150 -7.04 15.63 12.38
CA ASN A 150 -7.88 15.64 11.18
C ASN A 150 -7.68 16.92 10.36
N GLY A 151 -7.52 18.08 11.01
CA GLY A 151 -7.16 19.35 10.36
C GLY A 151 -5.81 19.28 9.63
N ALA A 152 -4.81 18.59 10.19
CA ALA A 152 -3.53 18.33 9.53
C ALA A 152 -3.70 17.45 8.29
N ASN A 153 -4.55 16.40 8.38
CA ASN A 153 -4.87 15.52 7.26
C ASN A 153 -5.58 16.27 6.13
N ILE A 154 -6.53 17.18 6.44
CA ILE A 154 -7.20 18.02 5.47
C ILE A 154 -6.16 18.87 4.70
N ARG A 155 -5.23 19.54 5.41
CA ARG A 155 -4.17 20.35 4.77
C ARG A 155 -3.27 19.50 3.87
N ARG A 156 -2.89 18.29 4.34
CA ARG A 156 -2.05 17.36 3.57
C ARG A 156 -2.75 16.89 2.28
N VAL A 157 -4.01 16.46 2.38
CA VAL A 157 -4.78 15.97 1.21
C VAL A 157 -5.05 17.11 0.23
N LYS A 158 -5.37 18.32 0.73
CA LYS A 158 -5.52 19.52 -0.11
C LYS A 158 -4.24 19.83 -0.89
N GLY A 159 -3.08 19.82 -0.23
CA GLY A 159 -1.80 20.04 -0.90
C GLY A 159 -1.45 18.95 -1.93
N GLN A 160 -1.82 17.67 -1.66
CA GLN A 160 -1.69 16.60 -2.63
C GLN A 160 -2.59 16.83 -3.86
N LEU A 161 -3.85 17.21 -3.65
CA LEU A 161 -4.81 17.49 -4.71
C LEU A 161 -4.33 18.63 -5.61
N GLU A 162 -3.86 19.72 -5.04
CA GLU A 162 -3.30 20.86 -5.79
C GLU A 162 -2.10 20.44 -6.64
N LYS A 163 -1.17 19.68 -6.07
CA LYS A 163 -0.02 19.11 -6.82
C LYS A 163 -0.47 18.21 -7.96
N THR A 164 -1.41 17.29 -7.70
CA THR A 164 -1.92 16.38 -8.73
C THR A 164 -2.56 17.15 -9.89
N LYS A 165 -3.38 18.17 -9.58
CA LYS A 165 -3.99 19.03 -10.60
C LYS A 165 -2.93 19.77 -11.43
N GLN A 166 -1.91 20.33 -10.77
CA GLN A 166 -0.81 21.01 -11.47
C GLN A 166 -0.03 20.03 -12.38
N MET A 167 0.26 18.83 -11.89
CA MET A 167 0.99 17.82 -12.67
C MET A 167 0.21 17.40 -13.93
N LYS A 168 -1.12 17.19 -13.82
CA LYS A 168 -1.96 16.81 -14.96
C LYS A 168 -2.07 17.88 -16.04
N VAL A 169 -1.83 19.14 -15.72
CA VAL A 169 -1.84 20.26 -16.67
C VAL A 169 -0.44 20.56 -17.22
N THR A 170 0.61 20.10 -16.53
CA THR A 170 1.99 20.34 -16.96
C THR A 170 2.36 19.40 -18.08
N GLU A 171 2.88 19.95 -19.18
CA GLU A 171 3.39 19.16 -20.30
C GLU A 171 4.68 18.43 -19.92
N ASP A 172 4.83 17.21 -20.44
CA ASP A 172 6.03 16.42 -20.26
C ASP A 172 7.23 17.11 -20.91
N LYS A 173 8.40 17.01 -20.27
CA LYS A 173 9.64 17.58 -20.80
C LYS A 173 10.57 16.47 -21.25
N GLU A 174 11.08 16.61 -22.44
CA GLU A 174 12.08 15.71 -22.98
C GLU A 174 13.35 16.47 -23.36
N TYR A 175 14.51 15.98 -22.92
CA TYR A 175 15.82 16.53 -23.24
C TYR A 175 16.89 15.45 -23.13
N LYS A 176 18.11 15.79 -23.60
CA LYS A 176 19.28 14.87 -23.51
C LYS A 176 20.30 15.42 -22.53
N ILE A 177 20.91 14.51 -21.77
CA ILE A 177 22.09 14.76 -20.97
C ILE A 177 23.16 13.79 -21.49
N GLY A 178 24.20 14.31 -22.17
CA GLY A 178 25.12 13.46 -22.89
C GLY A 178 24.40 12.55 -23.90
N ASN A 179 24.58 11.24 -23.76
CA ASN A 179 23.93 10.24 -24.62
C ASN A 179 22.61 9.69 -24.05
N VAL A 180 22.17 10.17 -22.89
CA VAL A 180 20.98 9.68 -22.21
C VAL A 180 19.80 10.60 -22.51
N ARG A 181 18.69 10.02 -22.97
CA ARG A 181 17.44 10.73 -23.15
C ARG A 181 16.71 10.75 -21.81
N VAL A 182 16.31 11.93 -21.36
CA VAL A 182 15.62 12.17 -20.09
C VAL A 182 14.21 12.65 -20.39
N VAL A 183 13.23 12.01 -19.75
CA VAL A 183 11.83 12.39 -19.83
C VAL A 183 11.30 12.68 -18.44
N GLU A 184 10.88 13.93 -18.22
CA GLU A 184 10.11 14.32 -17.04
C GLU A 184 8.64 14.09 -17.37
N ASN A 185 8.16 12.87 -17.09
CA ASN A 185 6.77 12.49 -17.33
C ASN A 185 5.91 12.96 -16.15
N TYR A 186 5.24 14.09 -16.33
CA TYR A 186 4.38 14.70 -15.31
C TYR A 186 3.07 13.92 -15.16
N GLN A 187 2.54 13.34 -16.23
CA GLN A 187 1.28 12.60 -16.24
C GLN A 187 1.38 11.36 -15.32
N GLU A 188 2.50 10.63 -15.42
CA GLU A 188 2.75 9.43 -14.62
C GLU A 188 3.52 9.72 -13.32
N ASN A 189 3.93 10.97 -13.09
CA ASN A 189 4.82 11.36 -12.00
C ASN A 189 6.13 10.56 -12.00
N ARG A 190 6.79 10.49 -13.19
CA ARG A 190 8.02 9.72 -13.37
C ARG A 190 9.12 10.56 -14.00
N LEU A 191 10.34 10.38 -13.49
CA LEU A 191 11.58 10.75 -14.15
C LEU A 191 12.12 9.50 -14.81
N GLN A 192 12.24 9.51 -16.14
CA GLN A 192 12.64 8.37 -16.96
C GLN A 192 13.96 8.67 -17.66
N LEU A 193 14.91 7.74 -17.55
CA LEU A 193 16.24 7.82 -18.11
C LEU A 193 16.43 6.69 -19.14
N PHE A 194 16.57 7.04 -20.40
CA PHE A 194 16.77 6.10 -21.51
C PHE A 194 18.24 6.12 -21.91
N PHE A 195 18.95 5.08 -21.52
CA PHE A 195 20.35 4.87 -21.91
C PHE A 195 20.40 4.20 -23.30
N PRO A 196 21.39 4.53 -24.15
CA PRO A 196 21.55 3.90 -25.48
C PRO A 196 21.90 2.41 -25.39
N GLY A 197 22.31 1.94 -24.22
CA GLY A 197 22.66 0.57 -23.92
C GLY A 197 22.59 0.29 -22.43
N LYS A 198 23.14 -0.84 -21.99
CA LYS A 198 23.21 -1.18 -20.56
C LYS A 198 24.26 -0.29 -19.86
N PRO A 199 23.88 0.54 -18.88
CA PRO A 199 24.84 1.36 -18.15
C PRO A 199 25.87 0.52 -17.41
N ASP A 200 27.03 1.09 -17.14
CA ASP A 200 28.08 0.47 -16.32
C ASP A 200 27.59 0.09 -14.94
N GLU A 201 28.28 -0.83 -14.31
CA GLU A 201 27.90 -1.33 -12.98
C GLU A 201 27.87 -0.24 -11.92
N ASN A 202 28.83 0.67 -11.96
CA ASN A 202 28.89 1.82 -11.06
C ASN A 202 27.65 2.71 -11.23
N VAL A 203 27.32 3.10 -12.45
CA VAL A 203 26.14 3.92 -12.77
C VAL A 203 24.86 3.20 -12.34
N ARG A 204 24.73 1.89 -12.58
CA ARG A 204 23.55 1.12 -12.14
C ARG A 204 23.44 1.06 -10.62
N THR A 205 24.53 0.98 -9.92
CA THR A 205 24.57 0.99 -8.46
C THR A 205 24.10 2.36 -7.93
N GLN A 206 24.62 3.44 -8.49
CA GLN A 206 24.20 4.80 -8.14
C GLN A 206 22.73 5.06 -8.45
N LEU A 207 22.23 4.61 -9.60
CA LEU A 207 20.80 4.69 -9.94
C LEU A 207 19.94 3.99 -8.88
N LYS A 208 20.31 2.78 -8.47
CA LYS A 208 19.57 2.03 -7.42
C LYS A 208 19.60 2.73 -6.07
N HIS A 209 20.74 3.30 -5.67
CA HIS A 209 20.87 4.07 -4.43
C HIS A 209 19.97 5.31 -4.45
N ASN A 210 19.80 5.95 -5.60
CA ASN A 210 18.95 7.12 -5.78
C ASN A 210 17.51 6.77 -6.19
N SER A 211 17.06 5.57 -5.78
CA SER A 211 15.67 5.13 -5.95
C SER A 211 15.20 4.93 -7.38
N PHE A 212 16.11 4.88 -8.36
CA PHE A 212 15.74 4.47 -9.71
C PHE A 212 15.57 2.94 -9.78
N ARG A 213 14.60 2.51 -10.57
CA ARG A 213 14.31 1.10 -10.86
C ARG A 213 14.20 0.90 -12.36
N TRP A 214 14.70 -0.23 -12.83
CA TRP A 214 14.56 -0.60 -14.24
C TRP A 214 13.12 -1.00 -14.54
N SER A 215 12.50 -0.34 -15.49
CA SER A 215 11.21 -0.71 -16.05
C SER A 215 11.43 -1.53 -17.32
N ARG A 216 11.06 -2.80 -17.29
CA ARG A 216 11.12 -3.65 -18.50
C ARG A 216 10.11 -3.22 -19.54
N PHE A 217 8.97 -2.72 -19.09
CA PHE A 217 7.88 -2.27 -19.95
C PHE A 217 8.26 -1.01 -20.74
N ASN A 218 8.81 -0.01 -20.05
CA ASN A 218 9.20 1.26 -20.66
C ASN A 218 10.62 1.25 -21.24
N GLY A 219 11.42 0.21 -20.98
CA GLY A 219 12.81 0.13 -21.43
C GLY A 219 13.71 1.23 -20.86
N CYS A 220 13.43 1.71 -19.64
CA CYS A 220 14.15 2.82 -19.04
C CYS A 220 14.39 2.62 -17.54
N TRP A 221 15.34 3.38 -16.98
CA TRP A 221 15.45 3.57 -15.55
C TRP A 221 14.51 4.68 -15.10
N GLN A 222 13.66 4.41 -14.11
CA GLN A 222 12.67 5.38 -13.68
C GLN A 222 12.61 5.52 -12.16
N SER A 223 12.27 6.72 -11.73
CA SER A 223 11.99 7.06 -10.33
C SER A 223 10.77 7.98 -10.25
N TYR A 224 10.30 8.32 -9.04
CA TYR A 224 9.31 9.38 -8.89
C TYR A 224 9.91 10.74 -9.31
N LEU A 225 9.08 11.58 -9.96
CA LEU A 225 9.49 12.91 -10.40
C LEU A 225 9.65 13.84 -9.19
N LYS A 226 10.89 14.08 -8.80
CA LYS A 226 11.27 15.00 -7.72
C LYS A 226 12.42 15.88 -8.18
N ARG A 227 12.43 17.15 -7.76
CA ARG A 227 13.45 18.10 -8.17
C ARG A 227 14.88 17.61 -7.89
N TRP A 228 15.14 17.11 -6.70
CA TRP A 228 16.46 16.61 -6.32
C TRP A 228 16.94 15.43 -7.19
N GLN A 229 16.02 14.60 -7.71
CA GLN A 229 16.35 13.50 -8.62
C GLN A 229 16.70 14.00 -10.02
N ILE A 230 16.04 15.08 -10.47
CA ILE A 230 16.38 15.74 -11.73
C ILE A 230 17.78 16.35 -11.62
N ASP A 231 18.05 17.08 -10.54
CA ASP A 231 19.35 17.73 -10.30
C ASP A 231 20.45 16.69 -10.19
N TRP A 232 20.25 15.61 -9.43
CA TRP A 232 21.16 14.48 -9.33
C TRP A 232 21.41 13.79 -10.69
N ALA A 233 20.38 13.54 -11.49
CA ALA A 233 20.53 12.93 -12.81
C ALA A 233 21.36 13.80 -13.74
N LYS A 234 21.23 15.12 -13.68
CA LYS A 234 22.03 16.09 -14.44
C LYS A 234 23.51 16.03 -14.02
N GLU A 235 23.81 15.93 -12.74
CA GLU A 235 25.16 15.88 -12.20
C GLU A 235 25.88 14.59 -12.60
N ILE A 236 25.24 13.43 -12.39
CA ILE A 236 25.88 12.12 -12.59
C ILE A 236 25.95 11.70 -14.07
N ILE A 237 24.97 12.08 -14.88
CA ILE A 237 24.95 11.72 -16.32
C ILE A 237 25.65 12.79 -17.15
N GLY A 238 25.68 14.04 -16.70
CA GLY A 238 26.26 15.17 -17.44
C GLY A 238 27.74 15.42 -17.18
N GLY A 239 28.33 14.84 -16.13
CA GLY A 239 29.77 14.86 -15.81
C GLY A 239 30.45 13.68 -16.45
#